data_2608cf89d127f44510fe9a35451173ac
#
_entry.id   2608cf89d127f44510fe9a35451173ac
#
_cell.length_a   1.000
_cell.length_b   1.000
_cell.length_c   1.000
_cell.angle_alpha   90.00
_cell.angle_beta   90.00
_cell.angle_gamma   90.00
#
_symmetry.space_group_name_H-M   'P 1'
#
loop_
_entity.id
_entity.type
_entity.pdbx_description
1 polymer ?
#
loop_
_entity_poly.entity_id
_entity_poly.type
_entity_poly.pdbx_seq_one_letter_code
_entity_poly.pdbx_strand_id
1 'polypeptide(L)'
;MVARIAVVYIAARLVTTGFFLLAAALSGPGSRYGVAPSLGELALGWDAQWYWFAAVNGYPAELPLTAQGGVAENAWAFLPVFPYLAAGLGTILGSWAAGAVV
;
A
#
# COMPACT_ATOMS: atom_id res chain seq x y z
N MET A 1 -19.25 -23.69 3.35
CA MET A 1 -19.32 -22.33 2.78
C MET A 1 -18.03 -21.57 3.00
N VAL A 2 -17.56 -21.38 4.22
CA VAL A 2 -16.33 -20.64 4.56
C VAL A 2 -15.09 -21.15 3.81
N ALA A 3 -14.88 -22.48 3.77
CA ALA A 3 -13.74 -23.06 3.07
C ALA A 3 -13.71 -22.71 1.56
N ARG A 4 -14.86 -22.67 0.89
CA ARG A 4 -14.94 -22.28 -0.52
C ARG A 4 -14.58 -20.79 -0.72
N ILE A 5 -15.06 -19.94 0.17
CA ILE A 5 -14.74 -18.51 0.15
C ILE A 5 -13.23 -18.31 0.36
N ALA A 6 -12.65 -19.01 1.34
CA ALA A 6 -11.21 -18.97 1.61
C ALA A 6 -10.38 -19.42 0.40
N VAL A 7 -10.77 -20.52 -0.24
CA VAL A 7 -10.07 -21.01 -1.44
C VAL A 7 -10.13 -20.01 -2.58
N VAL A 8 -11.31 -19.42 -2.86
CA VAL A 8 -11.47 -18.42 -3.91
C VAL A 8 -10.63 -17.17 -3.59
N TYR A 9 -10.66 -16.71 -2.33
CA TYR A 9 -9.86 -15.57 -1.90
C TYR A 9 -8.36 -15.82 -2.08
N ILE A 10 -7.86 -16.95 -1.58
CA ILE A 10 -6.45 -17.32 -1.69
C ILE A 10 -6.03 -17.43 -3.16
N ALA A 11 -6.84 -18.11 -3.98
CA ALA A 11 -6.58 -18.25 -5.42
C ALA A 11 -6.49 -16.88 -6.11
N ALA A 12 -7.44 -15.98 -5.83
CA ALA A 12 -7.43 -14.63 -6.37
C ALA A 12 -6.17 -13.84 -5.94
N ARG A 13 -5.77 -13.97 -4.66
CA ARG A 13 -4.55 -13.34 -4.16
C ARG A 13 -3.29 -13.88 -4.82
N LEU A 14 -3.19 -15.20 -5.02
CA LEU A 14 -2.06 -15.80 -5.72
C LEU A 14 -1.96 -15.32 -7.16
N VAL A 15 -3.09 -15.25 -7.88
CA VAL A 15 -3.14 -14.71 -9.24
C VAL A 15 -2.69 -13.25 -9.27
N THR A 16 -3.23 -12.40 -8.38
CA THR A 16 -2.86 -10.98 -8.30
C THR A 16 -1.38 -10.82 -7.98
N THR A 17 -0.86 -11.58 -7.02
CA THR A 17 0.57 -11.56 -6.67
C THR A 17 1.43 -12.01 -7.86
N GLY A 18 1.00 -13.03 -8.59
CA GLY A 18 1.66 -13.48 -9.83
C GLY A 18 1.75 -12.36 -10.87
N PHE A 19 0.68 -11.59 -11.08
CA PHE A 19 0.71 -10.43 -11.98
C PHE A 19 1.63 -9.32 -11.48
N PHE A 20 1.68 -9.04 -10.18
CA PHE A 20 2.63 -8.06 -9.64
C PHE A 20 4.09 -8.51 -9.81
N LEU A 21 4.39 -9.79 -9.58
CA LEU A 21 5.73 -10.35 -9.83
C LEU A 21 6.11 -10.25 -11.31
N LEU A 22 5.18 -10.56 -12.20
CA LEU A 22 5.39 -10.42 -13.64
C LEU A 22 5.63 -8.96 -14.02
N ALA A 23 4.81 -8.04 -13.52
CA ALA A 23 4.98 -6.61 -13.75
C ALA A 23 6.34 -6.11 -13.22
N ALA A 24 6.76 -6.56 -12.05
CA ALA A 24 8.08 -6.25 -11.50
C ALA A 24 9.20 -6.76 -12.41
N ALA A 25 9.12 -8.01 -12.87
CA ALA A 25 10.13 -8.61 -13.74
C ALA A 25 10.23 -7.93 -15.11
N LEU A 26 9.11 -7.40 -15.61
CA LEU A 26 9.04 -6.68 -16.90
C LEU A 26 9.32 -5.17 -16.77
N SER A 27 9.46 -4.65 -15.55
CA SER A 27 9.72 -3.23 -15.33
C SER A 27 11.13 -2.86 -15.77
N GLY A 28 11.22 -1.84 -16.64
CA GLY A 28 12.45 -1.31 -17.17
C GLY A 28 12.84 0.04 -16.57
N PRO A 29 13.97 0.62 -16.99
CA PRO A 29 14.49 1.88 -16.45
C PRO A 29 13.55 3.08 -16.68
N GLY A 30 12.65 3.01 -17.64
CA GLY A 30 11.62 4.03 -17.90
C GLY A 30 10.33 3.84 -17.10
N SER A 31 10.21 2.81 -16.26
CA SER A 31 9.05 2.62 -15.42
C SER A 31 9.09 3.54 -14.20
N ARG A 32 7.90 3.86 -13.65
CA ARG A 32 7.77 4.67 -12.43
C ARG A 32 8.55 4.08 -11.24
N TYR A 33 8.67 2.77 -11.19
CA TYR A 33 9.30 2.03 -10.09
C TYR A 33 10.74 1.56 -10.40
N GLY A 34 11.28 1.92 -11.57
CA GLY A 34 12.61 1.49 -12.00
C GLY A 34 12.66 0.04 -12.46
N VAL A 35 13.87 -0.52 -12.43
CA VAL A 35 14.14 -1.90 -12.88
C VAL A 35 13.87 -2.88 -11.74
N ALA A 36 13.07 -3.90 -12.03
CA ALA A 36 12.78 -5.01 -11.11
C ALA A 36 12.41 -4.57 -9.68
N PRO A 37 11.38 -3.72 -9.50
CA PRO A 37 10.95 -3.26 -8.19
C PRO A 37 10.50 -4.45 -7.33
N SER A 38 10.67 -4.34 -6.01
CA SER A 38 10.13 -5.30 -5.06
C SER A 38 8.60 -5.24 -5.00
N LEU A 39 7.96 -6.31 -4.50
CA LEU A 39 6.52 -6.30 -4.24
C LEU A 39 6.12 -5.19 -3.25
N GLY A 40 6.99 -4.88 -2.27
CA GLY A 40 6.75 -3.80 -1.32
C GLY A 40 6.71 -2.44 -2.00
N GLU A 41 7.61 -2.15 -2.93
CA GLU A 41 7.61 -0.91 -3.70
C GLU A 41 6.37 -0.78 -4.58
N LEU A 42 5.93 -1.88 -5.21
CA LEU A 42 4.67 -1.89 -5.97
C LEU A 42 3.45 -1.71 -5.06
N ALA A 43 3.42 -2.39 -3.91
CA ALA A 43 2.32 -2.32 -2.95
C ALA A 43 2.20 -0.94 -2.29
N LEU A 44 3.32 -0.24 -2.06
CA LEU A 44 3.37 1.12 -1.50
C LEU A 44 3.25 2.21 -2.58
N GLY A 45 3.05 1.84 -3.82
CA GLY A 45 2.84 2.78 -4.91
C GLY A 45 1.52 3.54 -4.81
N TRP A 46 1.41 4.69 -5.51
CA TRP A 46 0.22 5.53 -5.58
C TRP A 46 -0.26 5.94 -4.18
N ASP A 47 -1.54 5.78 -3.90
CA ASP A 47 -2.17 6.20 -2.66
C ASP A 47 -1.74 5.37 -1.44
N ALA A 48 -1.22 4.17 -1.63
CA ALA A 48 -0.78 3.29 -0.55
C ALA A 48 0.34 3.92 0.31
N GLN A 49 1.17 4.79 -0.27
CA GLN A 49 2.17 5.57 0.47
C GLN A 49 1.53 6.46 1.54
N TRP A 50 0.36 7.03 1.27
CA TRP A 50 -0.36 7.89 2.21
C TRP A 50 -0.98 7.10 3.35
N TYR A 51 -1.48 5.89 3.08
CA TYR A 51 -1.95 4.97 4.11
C TYR A 51 -0.80 4.53 5.03
N TRP A 52 0.35 4.21 4.45
CA TRP A 52 1.55 3.90 5.23
C TRP A 52 2.00 5.10 6.07
N PHE A 53 2.05 6.29 5.48
CA PHE A 53 2.42 7.52 6.18
C PHE A 53 1.50 7.78 7.36
N ALA A 54 0.20 7.68 7.20
CA ALA A 54 -0.77 7.84 8.26
C ALA A 54 -0.60 6.81 9.38
N ALA A 55 -0.28 5.55 9.04
CA ALA A 55 -0.07 4.49 10.01
C ALA A 55 1.19 4.71 10.89
N VAL A 56 2.25 5.27 10.30
CA VAL A 56 3.55 5.45 10.97
C VAL A 56 3.65 6.80 11.68
N ASN A 57 3.19 7.87 11.04
CA ASN A 57 3.36 9.25 11.51
C ASN A 57 2.08 9.87 12.07
N GLY A 58 0.93 9.22 11.86
CA GLY A 58 -0.38 9.81 12.15
C GLY A 58 -0.77 10.89 11.15
N TYR A 59 -1.73 11.71 11.55
CA TYR A 59 -2.26 12.80 10.75
C TYR A 59 -1.60 14.12 11.17
N PRO A 60 -1.26 15.01 10.21
CA PRO A 60 -0.65 16.29 10.54
C PRO A 60 -1.62 17.14 11.36
N ALA A 61 -1.10 17.81 12.41
CA ALA A 61 -1.89 18.72 13.25
C ALA A 61 -2.31 19.99 12.48
N GLU A 62 -1.48 20.41 11.52
CA GLU A 62 -1.75 21.55 10.65
C GLU A 62 -1.78 21.07 9.19
N LEU A 63 -2.69 21.64 8.40
CA LEU A 63 -2.77 21.31 6.97
C LEU A 63 -1.55 21.86 6.24
N PRO A 64 -0.78 21.03 5.52
CA PRO A 64 0.30 21.53 4.71
C PRO A 64 -0.25 22.36 3.56
N LEU A 65 0.41 23.49 3.27
CA LEU A 65 0.02 24.40 2.21
C LEU A 65 1.04 24.39 1.06
N THR A 66 0.54 24.59 -0.15
CA THR A 66 1.37 24.86 -1.33
C THR A 66 1.93 26.28 -1.28
N ALA A 67 2.93 26.57 -2.12
CA ALA A 67 3.48 27.91 -2.25
C ALA A 67 2.44 28.96 -2.66
N GLN A 68 1.32 28.55 -3.26
CA GLN A 68 0.21 29.42 -3.68
C GLN A 68 -0.89 29.52 -2.61
N GLY A 69 -0.69 28.94 -1.41
CA GLY A 69 -1.63 28.98 -0.29
C GLY A 69 -2.80 27.99 -0.37
N GLY A 70 -2.82 27.11 -1.37
CA GLY A 70 -3.76 25.98 -1.43
C GLY A 70 -3.34 24.83 -0.52
N VAL A 71 -4.27 23.94 -0.18
CA VAL A 71 -3.95 22.74 0.61
C VAL A 71 -3.11 21.78 -0.25
N ALA A 72 -1.93 21.39 0.25
CA ALA A 72 -1.09 20.37 -0.38
C ALA A 72 -1.63 18.97 -0.13
N GLU A 73 -1.18 18.00 -0.95
CA GLU A 73 -1.48 16.58 -0.72
C GLU A 73 -1.03 16.16 0.69
N ASN A 74 -1.91 15.44 1.39
CA ASN A 74 -1.65 15.04 2.76
C ASN A 74 -2.49 13.82 3.18
N ALA A 75 -2.18 13.24 4.34
CA ALA A 75 -2.83 12.05 4.85
C ALA A 75 -4.33 12.22 5.18
N TRP A 76 -4.83 13.44 5.40
CA TRP A 76 -6.24 13.68 5.73
C TRP A 76 -7.23 13.32 4.60
N ALA A 77 -6.74 13.12 3.39
CA ALA A 77 -7.55 12.61 2.29
C ALA A 77 -7.94 11.12 2.48
N PHE A 78 -7.33 10.43 3.43
CA PHE A 78 -7.46 8.98 3.62
C PHE A 78 -8.00 8.63 5.00
N LEU A 79 -8.97 7.70 5.04
CA LEU A 79 -9.60 7.28 6.29
C LEU A 79 -8.63 6.41 7.14
N PRO A 80 -8.67 6.53 8.48
CA PRO A 80 -7.69 5.90 9.37
C PRO A 80 -7.85 4.39 9.54
N VAL A 81 -9.02 3.82 9.26
CA VAL A 81 -9.33 2.41 9.58
C VAL A 81 -8.35 1.45 8.88
N PHE A 82 -8.19 1.58 7.57
CA PHE A 82 -7.28 0.71 6.80
C PHE A 82 -5.82 0.84 7.22
N PRO A 83 -5.22 2.05 7.33
CA PRO A 83 -3.84 2.21 7.79
C PRO A 83 -3.55 1.54 9.13
N TYR A 84 -4.43 1.70 10.10
CA TYR A 84 -4.22 1.14 11.43
C TYR A 84 -4.50 -0.36 11.52
N LEU A 85 -5.44 -0.90 10.74
CA LEU A 85 -5.61 -2.35 10.60
C LEU A 85 -4.37 -2.99 9.96
N ALA A 86 -3.86 -2.40 8.87
CA ALA A 86 -2.63 -2.85 8.23
C ALA A 86 -1.43 -2.78 9.18
N ALA A 87 -1.33 -1.73 10.01
CA ALA A 87 -0.30 -1.62 11.04
C ALA A 87 -0.42 -2.74 12.09
N GLY A 88 -1.62 -3.01 12.57
CA GLY A 88 -1.88 -4.09 13.53
C GLY A 88 -1.50 -5.47 12.98
N LEU A 89 -1.90 -5.79 11.77
CA LEU A 89 -1.49 -7.04 11.09
C LEU A 89 0.00 -7.06 10.79
N GLY A 90 0.57 -5.91 10.44
CA GLY A 90 2.00 -5.75 10.16
C GLY A 90 2.90 -6.06 11.35
N THR A 91 2.43 -5.85 12.59
CA THR A 91 3.18 -6.25 13.80
C THR A 91 3.38 -7.77 13.88
N ILE A 92 2.44 -8.54 13.35
CA ILE A 92 2.48 -10.00 13.29
C ILE A 92 3.27 -10.48 12.07
N LEU A 93 3.08 -9.84 10.93
CA LEU A 93 3.62 -10.24 9.63
C LEU A 93 4.99 -9.62 9.31
N GLY A 94 5.53 -8.78 10.20
CA GLY A 94 6.86 -8.19 10.10
C GLY A 94 6.96 -6.89 9.31
N SER A 95 5.90 -6.44 8.62
CA SER A 95 5.88 -5.13 7.96
C SER A 95 4.47 -4.62 7.71
N TRP A 96 4.31 -3.30 7.65
CA TRP A 96 3.03 -2.68 7.29
C TRP A 96 2.56 -3.12 5.89
N ALA A 97 3.47 -3.20 4.92
CA ALA A 97 3.14 -3.63 3.56
C ALA A 97 2.58 -5.06 3.54
N ALA A 98 3.15 -5.98 4.32
CA ALA A 98 2.62 -7.33 4.47
C ALA A 98 1.22 -7.30 5.09
N GLY A 99 0.99 -6.49 6.12
CA GLY A 99 -0.33 -6.31 6.73
C GLY A 99 -1.37 -5.70 5.78
N ALA A 100 -0.94 -4.82 4.88
CA ALA A 100 -1.83 -4.15 3.93
C ALA A 100 -2.29 -5.04 2.76
N VAL A 101 -1.53 -6.07 2.39
CA VAL A 101 -1.86 -6.96 1.26
C VAL A 101 -2.58 -8.23 1.66
N VAL A 102 -2.69 -8.54 2.95
CA VAL A 102 -3.43 -9.69 3.49
C VAL A 102 -4.89 -9.35 3.72
#